data_d2413d602292f81b2c34b7c850466bd3
#
_entry.id   d2413d602292f81b2c34b7c850466bd3
#
_cell.length_a   1.000
_cell.length_b   1.000
_cell.length_c   1.000
_cell.angle_alpha   90.00
_cell.angle_beta   90.00
_cell.angle_gamma   90.00
#
_symmetry.space_group_name_H-M   'P 1'
#
loop_
_entity.id
_entity.type
_entity.pdbx_description
1 polymer ?
#
loop_
_entity_poly.entity_id
_entity_poly.type
_entity_poly.pdbx_seq_one_letter_code
_entity_poly.pdbx_strand_id
1 'polypeptide(L)'
;MIIVMSKLLLFFVLVFYSFSNSYAKPPYDGTIFYFPDVINFNDPTTFQELIYVGQDHREMFDRRKGGRWITKKVFLFNAIYEDRIIEIQVNPEFKNHENALEEALTYSKVIGRLPNFLLTNVKTVWIHKGNNDYGGGNQNLLIHTGRSVEYISKEILEETFIHEAGHTSLDWDWDGLIDKAEWNNAKNKDKEYISNYAKKYPRREDVAESILPWIAVRYRLDRVSKEHAEKVLKAIPNRLKFFDEQNFDMYPIVPRE
;
A
#
# COMPACT_ATOMS: atom_id res chain seq x y z
N MET A 1 -28.41 -35.81 77.63
CA MET A 1 -27.23 -36.02 76.78
C MET A 1 -27.60 -35.50 75.39
N ILE A 2 -27.26 -34.21 75.12
CA ILE A 2 -27.63 -33.50 73.89
C ILE A 2 -26.41 -33.46 72.98
N ILE A 3 -26.48 -34.12 71.82
CA ILE A 3 -25.41 -34.11 70.79
C ILE A 3 -25.64 -32.92 69.92
N VAL A 4 -24.72 -31.95 69.97
CA VAL A 4 -24.70 -30.77 69.05
C VAL A 4 -23.93 -31.21 67.80
N MET A 5 -24.63 -31.34 66.67
CA MET A 5 -24.02 -31.53 65.37
C MET A 5 -23.64 -30.15 64.80
N SER A 6 -22.32 -29.90 64.74
CA SER A 6 -21.73 -28.76 64.07
C SER A 6 -21.77 -28.97 62.55
N LYS A 7 -22.54 -28.13 61.83
CA LYS A 7 -22.57 -28.06 60.37
C LYS A 7 -21.39 -27.15 59.89
N LEU A 8 -20.36 -27.79 59.34
CA LEU A 8 -19.28 -27.05 58.67
C LEU A 8 -19.77 -26.63 57.29
N LEU A 9 -19.97 -25.32 57.10
CA LEU A 9 -20.33 -24.73 55.83
C LEU A 9 -19.05 -24.42 55.03
N LEU A 10 -18.78 -25.24 54.01
CA LEU A 10 -17.68 -24.99 53.10
C LEU A 10 -18.09 -23.92 52.09
N PHE A 11 -17.50 -22.72 52.19
CA PHE A 11 -17.66 -21.66 51.18
C PHE A 11 -16.67 -21.93 50.05
N PHE A 12 -17.14 -22.38 48.89
CA PHE A 12 -16.39 -22.39 47.65
C PHE A 12 -16.38 -20.97 47.04
N VAL A 13 -15.25 -20.27 47.18
CA VAL A 13 -15.03 -19.00 46.43
C VAL A 13 -14.60 -19.35 45.01
N LEU A 14 -15.54 -19.30 44.09
CA LEU A 14 -15.26 -19.36 42.65
C LEU A 14 -14.62 -18.02 42.20
N VAL A 15 -13.28 -18.02 42.07
CA VAL A 15 -12.56 -16.91 41.47
C VAL A 15 -12.76 -17.01 39.97
N PHE A 16 -13.68 -16.23 39.42
CA PHE A 16 -13.78 -16.02 37.99
C PHE A 16 -12.60 -15.16 37.53
N TYR A 17 -11.56 -15.79 36.98
CA TYR A 17 -10.59 -15.09 36.17
C TYR A 17 -11.28 -14.65 34.87
N SER A 18 -11.73 -13.41 34.84
CA SER A 18 -12.12 -12.73 33.60
C SER A 18 -10.85 -12.56 32.77
N PHE A 19 -10.59 -13.49 31.86
CA PHE A 19 -9.65 -13.23 30.77
C PHE A 19 -10.26 -12.11 29.90
N SER A 20 -9.96 -10.86 30.23
CA SER A 20 -10.13 -9.80 29.28
C SER A 20 -9.20 -10.10 28.12
N ASN A 21 -9.74 -10.59 27.00
CA ASN A 21 -9.05 -10.56 25.73
C ASN A 21 -8.81 -9.09 25.38
N SER A 22 -7.74 -8.52 25.93
CA SER A 22 -7.19 -7.28 25.44
C SER A 22 -6.67 -7.57 24.04
N TYR A 23 -7.49 -7.33 23.02
CA TYR A 23 -6.98 -7.25 21.65
C TYR A 23 -5.86 -6.22 21.67
N ALA A 24 -4.66 -6.66 21.35
CA ALA A 24 -3.53 -5.76 21.28
C ALA A 24 -3.86 -4.64 20.28
N LYS A 25 -3.51 -3.40 20.61
CA LYS A 25 -3.71 -2.27 19.70
C LYS A 25 -2.74 -2.44 18.52
N PRO A 26 -3.20 -2.24 17.24
CA PRO A 26 -2.32 -2.23 16.09
C PRO A 26 -1.10 -1.32 16.32
N PRO A 27 0.10 -1.72 15.88
CA PRO A 27 1.32 -0.95 16.15
C PRO A 27 1.37 0.40 15.46
N TYR A 28 0.60 0.60 14.38
CA TYR A 28 0.59 1.83 13.58
C TYR A 28 -0.81 2.39 13.39
N ASP A 29 -0.92 3.67 13.08
CA ASP A 29 -2.19 4.27 12.64
C ASP A 29 -2.44 4.02 11.15
N GLY A 30 -1.40 4.18 10.31
CA GLY A 30 -1.29 3.78 8.91
C GLY A 30 0.18 3.55 8.62
N THR A 31 0.55 2.69 7.66
CA THR A 31 1.92 2.21 7.54
C THR A 31 2.86 3.16 6.78
N ILE A 32 2.38 3.90 5.80
CA ILE A 32 3.20 4.75 4.91
C ILE A 32 4.14 5.67 5.70
N PHE A 33 3.66 6.30 6.77
CA PHE A 33 4.41 7.29 7.54
C PHE A 33 5.45 6.72 8.52
N TYR A 34 5.52 5.40 8.64
CA TYR A 34 6.43 4.71 9.58
C TYR A 34 7.59 3.99 8.90
N PHE A 35 7.58 3.96 7.57
CA PHE A 35 8.61 3.28 6.76
C PHE A 35 9.14 4.21 5.67
N PRO A 36 9.67 5.40 6.02
CA PRO A 36 10.25 6.30 5.02
C PRO A 36 11.50 5.70 4.41
N ASP A 37 11.78 6.07 3.16
CA ASP A 37 13.01 5.74 2.45
C ASP A 37 13.29 4.23 2.26
N VAL A 38 12.22 3.40 2.31
CA VAL A 38 12.32 1.95 2.00
C VAL A 38 12.72 1.75 0.54
N ILE A 39 12.20 2.58 -0.35
CA ILE A 39 12.68 2.76 -1.73
C ILE A 39 12.99 4.24 -1.92
N ASN A 40 14.09 4.58 -2.59
CA ASN A 40 14.47 5.96 -2.82
C ASN A 40 15.08 6.20 -4.20
N PHE A 41 15.40 7.46 -4.48
CA PHE A 41 15.90 7.89 -5.78
C PHE A 41 17.24 7.25 -6.22
N ASN A 42 18.00 6.64 -5.31
CA ASN A 42 19.23 5.91 -5.60
C ASN A 42 18.98 4.43 -5.97
N ASP A 43 17.78 3.93 -5.72
CA ASP A 43 17.45 2.55 -6.05
C ASP A 43 17.32 2.35 -7.57
N PRO A 44 17.59 1.15 -8.08
CA PRO A 44 17.44 0.82 -9.49
C PRO A 44 16.02 1.10 -10.00
N THR A 45 15.91 1.45 -11.28
CA THR A 45 14.63 1.70 -11.94
C THR A 45 14.54 0.93 -13.24
N THR A 46 13.36 0.42 -13.55
CA THR A 46 13.04 -0.19 -14.85
C THR A 46 12.64 0.84 -15.91
N PHE A 47 12.47 2.11 -15.53
CA PHE A 47 12.10 3.18 -16.46
C PHE A 47 13.22 3.45 -17.47
N GLN A 48 12.86 3.46 -18.76
CA GLN A 48 13.79 3.70 -19.87
C GLN A 48 13.58 5.06 -20.51
N GLU A 49 12.37 5.34 -20.98
CA GLU A 49 12.07 6.60 -21.68
C GLU A 49 10.59 6.99 -21.57
N LEU A 50 10.29 8.24 -21.90
CA LEU A 50 8.95 8.79 -21.96
C LEU A 50 8.68 9.36 -23.35
N ILE A 51 7.68 8.81 -24.04
CA ILE A 51 7.35 9.19 -25.41
C ILE A 51 6.03 10.00 -25.39
N TYR A 52 6.07 11.24 -25.87
CA TYR A 52 4.85 12.02 -26.09
C TYR A 52 4.06 11.48 -27.29
N VAL A 53 2.78 11.15 -27.08
CA VAL A 53 1.91 10.59 -28.11
C VAL A 53 0.77 11.51 -28.55
N GLY A 54 0.78 12.76 -28.05
CA GLY A 54 -0.19 13.78 -28.46
C GLY A 54 -1.21 14.10 -27.37
N GLN A 55 -2.38 14.55 -27.80
CA GLN A 55 -3.52 14.84 -26.91
C GLN A 55 -4.78 14.16 -27.42
N ASP A 56 -5.51 13.53 -26.50
CA ASP A 56 -6.81 12.94 -26.82
C ASP A 56 -7.73 12.96 -25.59
N HIS A 57 -9.00 12.65 -25.78
CA HIS A 57 -9.97 12.58 -24.70
C HIS A 57 -9.75 11.30 -23.88
N ARG A 58 -9.66 11.47 -22.55
CA ARG A 58 -9.62 10.38 -21.59
C ARG A 58 -10.60 10.65 -20.46
N GLU A 59 -11.19 9.61 -19.97
CA GLU A 59 -11.95 9.62 -18.73
C GLU A 59 -11.01 9.39 -17.57
N MET A 60 -11.06 10.26 -16.56
CA MET A 60 -10.20 10.25 -15.38
C MET A 60 -11.05 10.48 -14.14
N PHE A 61 -10.68 9.86 -13.03
CA PHE A 61 -11.29 10.20 -11.74
C PHE A 61 -10.53 11.35 -11.07
N ASP A 62 -11.24 12.39 -10.66
CA ASP A 62 -10.70 13.55 -9.95
C ASP A 62 -11.26 13.57 -8.52
N ARG A 63 -10.42 13.33 -7.52
CA ARG A 63 -10.83 13.30 -6.09
C ARG A 63 -11.24 14.67 -5.55
N ARG A 64 -10.90 15.74 -6.24
CA ARG A 64 -11.27 17.10 -5.81
C ARG A 64 -12.80 17.28 -5.80
N LYS A 65 -13.28 18.15 -4.91
CA LYS A 65 -14.72 18.49 -4.80
C LYS A 65 -15.64 17.26 -4.60
N GLY A 66 -15.20 16.33 -3.79
CA GLY A 66 -16.00 15.16 -3.43
C GLY A 66 -15.84 13.95 -4.35
N GLY A 67 -14.96 14.04 -5.35
CA GLY A 67 -14.68 12.95 -6.29
C GLY A 67 -15.69 12.85 -7.43
N ARG A 68 -15.21 12.79 -8.66
CA ARG A 68 -16.05 12.62 -9.86
C ARG A 68 -15.23 12.14 -11.05
N TRP A 69 -15.89 11.44 -11.94
CA TRP A 69 -15.37 11.16 -13.28
C TRP A 69 -15.44 12.40 -14.15
N ILE A 70 -14.37 12.66 -14.89
CA ILE A 70 -14.24 13.79 -15.83
C ILE A 70 -13.67 13.29 -17.14
N THR A 71 -14.19 13.79 -18.27
CA THR A 71 -13.60 13.58 -19.59
C THR A 71 -12.88 14.85 -20.03
N LYS A 72 -11.60 14.75 -20.34
CA LYS A 72 -10.75 15.88 -20.74
C LYS A 72 -9.86 15.50 -21.92
N LYS A 73 -9.52 16.49 -22.76
CA LYS A 73 -8.45 16.36 -23.74
C LYS A 73 -7.12 16.54 -23.00
N VAL A 74 -6.48 15.42 -22.68
CA VAL A 74 -5.28 15.35 -21.82
C VAL A 74 -4.01 15.26 -22.65
N PHE A 75 -2.86 15.60 -22.05
CA PHE A 75 -1.56 15.26 -22.61
C PHE A 75 -1.27 13.78 -22.36
N LEU A 76 -0.86 13.06 -23.40
CA LEU A 76 -0.63 11.62 -23.35
C LEU A 76 0.84 11.32 -23.58
N PHE A 77 1.38 10.45 -22.72
CA PHE A 77 2.72 9.92 -22.84
C PHE A 77 2.70 8.41 -22.65
N ASN A 78 3.56 7.71 -23.37
CA ASN A 78 3.90 6.32 -23.08
C ASN A 78 5.17 6.29 -22.26
N ALA A 79 5.07 5.87 -21.02
CA ALA A 79 6.23 5.56 -20.19
C ALA A 79 6.67 4.13 -20.51
N ILE A 80 7.88 3.99 -21.03
CA ILE A 80 8.49 2.73 -21.42
C ILE A 80 9.32 2.23 -20.22
N TYR A 81 9.01 1.04 -19.78
CA TYR A 81 9.77 0.28 -18.80
C TYR A 81 10.35 -0.95 -19.46
N GLU A 82 11.25 -1.67 -18.83
CA GLU A 82 11.93 -2.82 -19.43
C GLU A 82 10.98 -3.89 -20.00
N ASP A 83 9.83 -4.12 -19.34
CA ASP A 83 8.90 -5.20 -19.68
C ASP A 83 7.47 -4.75 -19.97
N ARG A 84 7.19 -3.44 -19.90
CA ARG A 84 5.83 -2.88 -20.06
C ARG A 84 5.80 -1.44 -20.53
N ILE A 85 4.61 -1.04 -20.98
CA ILE A 85 4.29 0.35 -21.30
C ILE A 85 3.12 0.76 -20.42
N ILE A 86 3.20 1.94 -19.80
CA ILE A 86 2.12 2.54 -19.02
C ILE A 86 1.74 3.88 -19.65
N GLU A 87 0.45 4.10 -19.94
CA GLU A 87 -0.04 5.38 -20.45
C GLU A 87 -0.13 6.40 -19.31
N ILE A 88 0.60 7.50 -19.43
CA ILE A 88 0.54 8.63 -18.51
C ILE A 88 -0.40 9.69 -19.08
N GLN A 89 -1.44 10.02 -18.34
CA GLN A 89 -2.48 10.96 -18.71
C GLN A 89 -2.39 12.20 -17.82
N VAL A 90 -1.88 13.30 -18.38
CA VAL A 90 -1.70 14.56 -17.63
C VAL A 90 -2.84 15.51 -17.93
N ASN A 91 -3.54 15.96 -16.88
CA ASN A 91 -4.68 16.87 -16.98
C ASN A 91 -4.27 18.18 -17.69
N PRO A 92 -5.11 18.74 -18.61
CA PRO A 92 -4.80 19.96 -19.35
C PRO A 92 -4.62 21.20 -18.46
N GLU A 93 -4.91 21.12 -17.16
CA GLU A 93 -4.63 22.20 -16.19
C GLU A 93 -3.13 22.53 -16.03
N PHE A 94 -2.24 21.67 -16.51
CA PHE A 94 -0.80 21.95 -16.60
C PHE A 94 -0.42 22.87 -17.77
N LYS A 95 -1.38 23.21 -18.63
CA LYS A 95 -1.42 24.26 -19.65
C LYS A 95 -0.67 23.94 -20.94
N ASN A 96 0.57 23.48 -20.91
CA ASN A 96 1.40 23.21 -22.06
C ASN A 96 2.11 21.85 -21.99
N HIS A 97 2.71 21.46 -23.09
CA HIS A 97 3.43 20.18 -23.21
C HIS A 97 4.62 20.09 -22.25
N GLU A 98 5.39 21.17 -22.08
CA GLU A 98 6.61 21.19 -21.28
C GLU A 98 6.30 20.91 -19.81
N ASN A 99 5.31 21.59 -19.23
CA ASN A 99 4.88 21.34 -17.85
C ASN A 99 4.29 19.92 -17.68
N ALA A 100 3.54 19.45 -18.67
CA ALA A 100 2.98 18.09 -18.62
C ALA A 100 4.08 17.02 -18.72
N LEU A 101 5.10 17.25 -19.52
CA LEU A 101 6.26 16.38 -19.68
C LEU A 101 7.06 16.28 -18.36
N GLU A 102 7.31 17.40 -17.69
CA GLU A 102 8.01 17.44 -16.40
C GLU A 102 7.31 16.56 -15.36
N GLU A 103 6.00 16.72 -15.21
CA GLU A 103 5.21 15.91 -14.26
C GLU A 103 5.21 14.44 -14.66
N ALA A 104 4.95 14.14 -15.93
CA ALA A 104 4.94 12.76 -16.42
C ALA A 104 6.30 12.06 -16.20
N LEU A 105 7.41 12.76 -16.47
CA LEU A 105 8.77 12.23 -16.29
C LEU A 105 9.09 11.97 -14.81
N THR A 106 8.70 12.89 -13.93
CA THR A 106 8.92 12.76 -12.49
C THR A 106 8.30 11.49 -11.96
N TYR A 107 7.01 11.26 -12.20
CA TYR A 107 6.33 10.09 -11.66
C TYR A 107 6.67 8.79 -12.38
N SER A 108 6.97 8.84 -13.69
CA SER A 108 7.41 7.64 -14.42
C SER A 108 8.70 7.06 -13.83
N LYS A 109 9.67 7.92 -13.44
CA LYS A 109 10.91 7.48 -12.79
C LYS A 109 10.67 6.84 -11.42
N VAL A 110 9.77 7.42 -10.62
CA VAL A 110 9.39 6.89 -9.30
C VAL A 110 8.72 5.53 -9.44
N ILE A 111 7.72 5.42 -10.33
CA ILE A 111 6.99 4.19 -10.60
C ILE A 111 7.94 3.07 -11.06
N GLY A 112 8.97 3.39 -11.84
CA GLY A 112 9.95 2.41 -12.31
C GLY A 112 10.84 1.81 -11.21
N ARG A 113 10.85 2.36 -9.99
CA ARG A 113 11.57 1.79 -8.84
C ARG A 113 10.75 0.77 -8.07
N LEU A 114 9.44 0.70 -8.32
CA LEU A 114 8.55 -0.24 -7.63
C LEU A 114 8.82 -1.67 -8.10
N PRO A 115 8.65 -2.69 -7.23
CA PRO A 115 8.70 -4.08 -7.66
C PRO A 115 7.70 -4.37 -8.77
N ASN A 116 8.10 -5.15 -9.74
CA ASN A 116 7.32 -5.48 -10.93
C ASN A 116 5.94 -6.05 -10.63
N PHE A 117 5.81 -6.86 -9.58
CA PHE A 117 4.52 -7.44 -9.22
C PHE A 117 3.48 -6.37 -8.85
N LEU A 118 3.91 -5.21 -8.28
CA LEU A 118 3.04 -4.10 -7.97
C LEU A 118 2.57 -3.35 -9.23
N LEU A 119 3.25 -3.52 -10.35
CA LEU A 119 2.90 -2.88 -11.63
C LEU A 119 2.11 -3.80 -12.57
N THR A 120 1.81 -5.05 -12.17
CA THR A 120 1.18 -6.06 -13.02
C THR A 120 -0.15 -5.57 -13.62
N ASN A 121 -0.97 -4.88 -12.83
CA ASN A 121 -2.26 -4.36 -13.27
C ASN A 121 -2.25 -2.84 -13.52
N VAL A 122 -1.14 -2.16 -13.40
CA VAL A 122 -1.05 -0.71 -13.68
C VAL A 122 -0.97 -0.49 -15.19
N LYS A 123 -2.04 0.01 -15.79
CA LYS A 123 -2.11 0.35 -17.23
C LYS A 123 -2.05 1.84 -17.49
N THR A 124 -2.57 2.63 -16.55
CA THR A 124 -2.65 4.09 -16.71
C THR A 124 -2.23 4.81 -15.43
N VAL A 125 -1.76 6.04 -15.58
CA VAL A 125 -1.49 6.96 -14.47
C VAL A 125 -2.20 8.28 -14.75
N TRP A 126 -3.03 8.74 -13.82
CA TRP A 126 -3.71 10.03 -13.90
C TRP A 126 -3.00 11.07 -13.06
N ILE A 127 -2.62 12.20 -13.67
CA ILE A 127 -1.91 13.28 -13.00
C ILE A 127 -2.77 14.54 -13.00
N HIS A 128 -3.15 14.99 -11.81
CA HIS A 128 -3.90 16.22 -11.54
C HIS A 128 -3.11 17.17 -10.65
N LYS A 129 -3.43 18.46 -10.73
CA LYS A 129 -3.05 19.41 -9.68
C LYS A 129 -3.90 19.20 -8.43
N GLY A 130 -3.53 19.89 -7.35
CA GLY A 130 -4.29 19.88 -6.11
C GLY A 130 -3.64 19.05 -5.00
N ASN A 131 -4.21 19.16 -3.80
CA ASN A 131 -3.65 18.60 -2.57
C ASN A 131 -4.57 17.51 -1.99
N ASN A 132 -4.99 16.57 -2.85
CA ASN A 132 -5.73 15.39 -2.42
C ASN A 132 -4.79 14.20 -2.34
N ASP A 133 -5.16 13.19 -1.55
CA ASP A 133 -4.39 11.95 -1.45
C ASP A 133 -4.37 11.22 -2.79
N TYR A 134 -3.34 10.41 -2.98
CA TYR A 134 -3.21 9.53 -4.14
C TYR A 134 -4.28 8.44 -4.12
N GLY A 135 -4.33 7.61 -5.14
CA GLY A 135 -5.26 6.51 -5.26
C GLY A 135 -4.77 5.40 -6.15
N GLY A 136 -5.14 4.18 -5.80
CA GLY A 136 -4.94 2.99 -6.60
C GLY A 136 -6.26 2.24 -6.85
N GLY A 137 -6.22 1.28 -7.76
CA GLY A 137 -7.36 0.45 -8.19
C GLY A 137 -7.75 0.71 -9.64
N ASN A 138 -8.65 -0.10 -10.16
CA ASN A 138 -9.16 0.01 -11.54
C ASN A 138 -8.04 0.18 -12.59
N GLN A 139 -6.97 -0.61 -12.45
CA GLN A 139 -5.81 -0.60 -13.35
C GLN A 139 -5.08 0.76 -13.47
N ASN A 140 -5.19 1.60 -12.44
CA ASN A 140 -4.75 2.98 -12.46
C ASN A 140 -4.02 3.38 -11.18
N LEU A 141 -3.11 4.37 -11.32
CA LEU A 141 -2.58 5.17 -10.22
C LEU A 141 -3.03 6.62 -10.39
N LEU A 142 -3.61 7.20 -9.34
CA LEU A 142 -4.10 8.58 -9.32
C LEU A 142 -3.16 9.45 -8.48
N ILE A 143 -2.69 10.54 -9.08
CA ILE A 143 -1.74 11.48 -8.49
C ILE A 143 -2.36 12.87 -8.40
N HIS A 144 -2.18 13.52 -7.25
CA HIS A 144 -2.43 14.94 -7.06
C HIS A 144 -1.11 15.65 -6.67
N THR A 145 -0.53 16.43 -7.60
CA THR A 145 0.86 16.94 -7.48
C THR A 145 1.11 17.86 -6.29
N GLY A 146 0.08 18.53 -5.78
CA GLY A 146 0.21 19.34 -4.56
C GLY A 146 0.44 18.48 -3.30
N ARG A 147 -0.07 17.26 -3.26
CA ARG A 147 0.20 16.31 -2.15
C ARG A 147 1.61 15.74 -2.23
N SER A 148 2.18 15.63 -3.42
CA SER A 148 3.55 15.15 -3.63
C SER A 148 4.59 15.95 -2.85
N VAL A 149 4.36 17.25 -2.66
CA VAL A 149 5.27 18.11 -1.88
C VAL A 149 5.45 17.58 -0.45
N GLU A 150 4.35 17.16 0.18
CA GLU A 150 4.41 16.54 1.52
C GLU A 150 5.09 15.17 1.47
N TYR A 151 4.74 14.31 0.51
CA TYR A 151 5.30 12.97 0.41
C TYR A 151 6.81 12.98 0.14
N ILE A 152 7.28 13.88 -0.72
CA ILE A 152 8.70 14.10 -0.98
C ILE A 152 9.42 14.61 0.26
N SER A 153 8.85 15.62 0.95
CA SER A 153 9.48 16.19 2.15
C SER A 153 9.59 15.22 3.34
N LYS A 154 8.75 14.18 3.34
CA LYS A 154 8.75 13.11 4.35
C LYS A 154 9.45 11.84 3.90
N GLU A 155 10.05 11.84 2.69
CA GLU A 155 10.72 10.68 2.11
C GLU A 155 9.83 9.43 2.03
N ILE A 156 8.54 9.64 1.63
CA ILE A 156 7.51 8.57 1.55
C ILE A 156 6.79 8.54 0.20
N LEU A 157 7.37 9.14 -0.84
CA LEU A 157 6.72 9.18 -2.14
C LEU A 157 6.61 7.78 -2.76
N GLU A 158 7.70 7.04 -2.78
CA GLU A 158 7.77 5.66 -3.26
C GLU A 158 6.89 4.74 -2.41
N GLU A 159 6.88 4.91 -1.10
CA GLU A 159 6.06 4.15 -0.15
C GLU A 159 4.56 4.37 -0.38
N THR A 160 4.18 5.61 -0.71
CA THR A 160 2.81 5.91 -1.11
C THR A 160 2.45 5.17 -2.40
N PHE A 161 3.36 5.12 -3.38
CA PHE A 161 3.12 4.35 -4.60
C PHE A 161 3.08 2.84 -4.35
N ILE A 162 3.88 2.30 -3.41
CA ILE A 162 3.76 0.89 -3.00
C ILE A 162 2.35 0.59 -2.49
N HIS A 163 1.81 1.46 -1.64
CA HIS A 163 0.46 1.31 -1.09
C HIS A 163 -0.61 1.38 -2.19
N GLU A 164 -0.58 2.40 -3.05
CA GLU A 164 -1.57 2.59 -4.11
C GLU A 164 -1.47 1.54 -5.22
N ALA A 165 -0.26 1.11 -5.57
CA ALA A 165 -0.05 0.01 -6.50
C ALA A 165 -0.48 -1.34 -5.88
N GLY A 166 -0.36 -1.47 -4.57
CA GLY A 166 -0.95 -2.58 -3.81
C GLY A 166 -2.45 -2.69 -4.04
N HIS A 167 -3.19 -1.59 -3.96
CA HIS A 167 -4.62 -1.58 -4.31
C HIS A 167 -4.86 -1.98 -5.77
N THR A 168 -4.01 -1.53 -6.69
CA THR A 168 -4.21 -1.76 -8.13
C THR A 168 -3.89 -3.20 -8.54
N SER A 169 -2.81 -3.77 -8.01
CA SER A 169 -2.26 -5.04 -8.50
C SER A 169 -2.49 -6.24 -7.56
N LEU A 170 -2.84 -6.00 -6.30
CA LEU A 170 -3.02 -7.08 -5.32
C LEU A 170 -4.47 -7.29 -4.90
N ASP A 171 -5.31 -6.25 -4.90
CA ASP A 171 -6.67 -6.33 -4.40
C ASP A 171 -7.56 -7.16 -5.34
N TRP A 172 -8.21 -8.19 -4.80
CA TRP A 172 -9.16 -9.07 -5.52
C TRP A 172 -10.38 -8.34 -6.08
N ASP A 173 -10.75 -7.17 -5.55
CA ASP A 173 -11.87 -6.38 -6.10
C ASP A 173 -11.49 -5.72 -7.45
N TRP A 174 -10.20 -5.75 -7.83
CA TRP A 174 -9.64 -5.22 -9.10
C TRP A 174 -8.90 -6.28 -9.91
N ASP A 175 -9.29 -7.55 -9.82
CA ASP A 175 -8.62 -8.68 -10.48
C ASP A 175 -7.13 -8.80 -10.09
N GLY A 176 -6.81 -8.44 -8.84
CA GLY A 176 -5.45 -8.46 -8.33
C GLY A 176 -4.92 -9.86 -8.06
N LEU A 177 -3.61 -9.92 -7.80
CA LEU A 177 -2.86 -11.17 -7.69
C LEU A 177 -3.22 -12.01 -6.46
N ILE A 178 -3.84 -11.41 -5.42
CA ILE A 178 -4.10 -12.09 -4.14
C ILE A 178 -5.44 -12.83 -4.18
N ASP A 179 -5.41 -14.14 -3.87
CA ASP A 179 -6.62 -14.90 -3.58
C ASP A 179 -7.24 -14.48 -2.24
N LYS A 180 -8.49 -14.08 -2.30
CA LYS A 180 -9.25 -13.57 -1.15
C LYS A 180 -9.40 -14.59 -0.02
N ALA A 181 -9.60 -15.88 -0.35
CA ALA A 181 -9.83 -16.90 0.66
C ALA A 181 -8.51 -17.23 1.40
N GLU A 182 -7.41 -17.31 0.66
CA GLU A 182 -6.08 -17.54 1.21
C GLU A 182 -5.62 -16.36 2.08
N TRP A 183 -5.81 -15.12 1.63
CA TRP A 183 -5.54 -13.93 2.44
C TRP A 183 -6.33 -13.93 3.75
N ASN A 184 -7.64 -14.18 3.67
CA ASN A 184 -8.47 -14.24 4.87
C ASN A 184 -8.04 -15.37 5.84
N ASN A 185 -7.56 -16.51 5.32
CA ASN A 185 -7.00 -17.56 6.14
C ASN A 185 -5.73 -17.10 6.87
N ALA A 186 -4.80 -16.44 6.19
CA ALA A 186 -3.60 -15.86 6.80
C ALA A 186 -3.97 -14.80 7.85
N LYS A 187 -4.84 -13.87 7.49
CA LYS A 187 -5.35 -12.81 8.37
C LYS A 187 -5.96 -13.38 9.67
N ASN A 188 -6.78 -14.41 9.57
CA ASN A 188 -7.47 -14.99 10.74
C ASN A 188 -6.53 -15.72 11.70
N LYS A 189 -5.34 -16.12 11.24
CA LYS A 189 -4.29 -16.70 12.09
C LYS A 189 -3.50 -15.64 12.86
N ASP A 190 -3.46 -14.40 12.35
CA ASP A 190 -2.85 -13.28 13.06
C ASP A 190 -3.80 -12.76 14.13
N LYS A 191 -3.23 -12.33 15.27
CA LYS A 191 -4.02 -11.84 16.41
C LYS A 191 -4.34 -10.35 16.30
N GLU A 192 -3.70 -9.65 15.34
CA GLU A 192 -3.82 -8.21 15.21
C GLU A 192 -3.74 -7.78 13.75
N TYR A 193 -4.05 -6.51 13.48
CA TYR A 193 -3.80 -5.81 12.24
C TYR A 193 -2.48 -5.03 12.33
N ILE A 194 -1.89 -4.75 11.17
CA ILE A 194 -0.66 -3.96 11.14
C ILE A 194 -0.93 -2.48 11.50
N SER A 195 -2.12 -1.97 11.19
CA SER A 195 -2.50 -0.59 11.46
C SER A 195 -3.96 -0.45 11.90
N ASN A 196 -4.26 0.68 12.55
CA ASN A 196 -5.64 1.08 12.85
C ASN A 196 -6.46 1.29 11.58
N TYR A 197 -5.81 1.75 10.50
CA TYR A 197 -6.46 1.95 9.21
C TYR A 197 -6.86 0.62 8.56
N ALA A 198 -5.96 -0.38 8.54
CA ALA A 198 -6.29 -1.73 8.11
C ALA A 198 -7.42 -2.36 8.95
N LYS A 199 -7.37 -2.17 10.28
CA LYS A 199 -8.41 -2.68 11.19
C LYS A 199 -9.78 -2.05 10.94
N LYS A 200 -9.80 -0.75 10.63
CA LYS A 200 -11.04 -0.01 10.33
C LYS A 200 -11.65 -0.40 8.98
N TYR A 201 -10.81 -0.70 7.98
CA TYR A 201 -11.22 -1.01 6.61
C TYR A 201 -10.63 -2.34 6.11
N PRO A 202 -10.88 -3.46 6.80
CA PRO A 202 -10.13 -4.71 6.60
C PRO A 202 -10.30 -5.36 5.22
N ARG A 203 -11.36 -5.02 4.50
CA ARG A 203 -11.60 -5.52 3.15
C ARG A 203 -10.79 -4.75 2.11
N ARG A 204 -10.59 -3.46 2.33
CA ARG A 204 -10.00 -2.54 1.36
C ARG A 204 -8.52 -2.27 1.63
N GLU A 205 -8.14 -2.10 2.91
CA GLU A 205 -6.84 -1.54 3.27
C GLU A 205 -5.85 -2.58 3.81
N ASP A 206 -6.30 -3.76 4.23
CA ASP A 206 -5.44 -4.70 4.97
C ASP A 206 -4.28 -5.23 4.12
N VAL A 207 -4.49 -5.46 2.83
CA VAL A 207 -3.43 -5.86 1.89
C VAL A 207 -2.46 -4.71 1.64
N ALA A 208 -2.98 -3.53 1.26
CA ALA A 208 -2.18 -2.36 0.93
C ALA A 208 -1.36 -1.85 2.13
N GLU A 209 -1.93 -1.89 3.34
CA GLU A 209 -1.24 -1.57 4.60
C GLU A 209 -0.19 -2.61 4.99
N SER A 210 -0.33 -3.86 4.57
CA SER A 210 0.59 -4.95 4.93
C SER A 210 1.77 -5.11 3.98
N ILE A 211 1.62 -4.72 2.70
CA ILE A 211 2.65 -4.96 1.67
C ILE A 211 3.91 -4.12 1.88
N LEU A 212 3.79 -2.85 2.25
CA LEU A 212 4.93 -1.99 2.52
C LEU A 212 5.77 -2.50 3.71
N PRO A 213 5.19 -2.80 4.89
CA PRO A 213 5.93 -3.45 5.98
C PRO A 213 6.59 -4.78 5.61
N TRP A 214 5.94 -5.59 4.75
CA TRP A 214 6.54 -6.83 4.27
C TRP A 214 7.78 -6.57 3.41
N ILE A 215 7.71 -5.66 2.43
CA ILE A 215 8.88 -5.25 1.63
C ILE A 215 10.00 -4.76 2.54
N ALA A 216 9.66 -3.91 3.51
CA ALA A 216 10.59 -3.33 4.46
C ALA A 216 11.35 -4.41 5.27
N VAL A 217 10.65 -5.37 5.86
CA VAL A 217 11.29 -6.38 6.74
C VAL A 217 11.91 -7.56 5.98
N ARG A 218 11.58 -7.78 4.70
CA ARG A 218 12.16 -8.88 3.90
C ARG A 218 13.30 -8.42 2.98
N TYR A 219 13.20 -7.22 2.42
CA TYR A 219 14.08 -6.77 1.34
C TYR A 219 14.85 -5.50 1.66
N ARG A 220 14.48 -4.78 2.70
CA ARG A 220 15.08 -3.50 3.09
C ARG A 220 15.31 -3.38 4.59
N LEU A 221 15.68 -4.48 5.23
CA LEU A 221 15.89 -4.54 6.69
C LEU A 221 17.02 -3.57 7.15
N ASP A 222 17.95 -3.25 6.26
CA ASP A 222 18.99 -2.25 6.47
C ASP A 222 18.47 -0.80 6.59
N ARG A 223 17.24 -0.55 6.10
CA ARG A 223 16.57 0.75 6.13
C ARG A 223 15.46 0.84 7.19
N VAL A 224 15.30 -0.19 7.99
CA VAL A 224 14.23 -0.28 8.99
C VAL A 224 14.82 -0.42 10.39
N SER A 225 14.33 0.35 11.35
CA SER A 225 14.77 0.18 12.72
C SER A 225 14.40 -1.21 13.26
N LYS A 226 15.25 -1.75 14.13
CA LYS A 226 14.99 -3.03 14.79
C LYS A 226 13.63 -3.05 15.49
N GLU A 227 13.24 -1.95 16.13
CA GLU A 227 11.95 -1.80 16.81
C GLU A 227 10.78 -1.96 15.84
N HIS A 228 10.83 -1.30 14.66
CA HIS A 228 9.78 -1.42 13.65
C HIS A 228 9.72 -2.83 13.07
N ALA A 229 10.87 -3.44 12.78
CA ALA A 229 10.92 -4.82 12.29
C ALA A 229 10.28 -5.80 13.29
N GLU A 230 10.62 -5.72 14.58
CA GLU A 230 10.04 -6.56 15.62
C GLU A 230 8.51 -6.36 15.75
N LYS A 231 8.02 -5.13 15.67
CA LYS A 231 6.59 -4.82 15.70
C LYS A 231 5.84 -5.47 14.52
N VAL A 232 6.38 -5.36 13.31
CA VAL A 232 5.80 -5.98 12.11
C VAL A 232 5.76 -7.49 12.24
N LEU A 233 6.90 -8.12 12.55
CA LEU A 233 7.02 -9.57 12.69
C LEU A 233 6.10 -10.16 13.76
N LYS A 234 5.80 -9.38 14.80
CA LYS A 234 4.89 -9.78 15.88
C LYS A 234 3.42 -9.61 15.51
N ALA A 235 3.08 -8.52 14.80
CA ALA A 235 1.69 -8.17 14.52
C ALA A 235 1.04 -9.06 13.46
N ILE A 236 1.75 -9.32 12.35
CA ILE A 236 1.17 -9.98 11.17
C ILE A 236 2.02 -11.14 10.61
N PRO A 237 2.53 -12.07 11.44
CA PRO A 237 3.45 -13.12 11.00
C PRO A 237 2.87 -14.02 9.90
N ASN A 238 1.57 -14.32 9.93
CA ASN A 238 0.95 -15.19 8.93
C ASN A 238 0.68 -14.47 7.61
N ARG A 239 0.35 -13.17 7.63
CA ARG A 239 0.27 -12.36 6.41
C ARG A 239 1.64 -12.20 5.76
N LEU A 240 2.71 -12.01 6.55
CA LEU A 240 4.08 -11.97 6.02
C LEU A 240 4.43 -13.30 5.33
N LYS A 241 4.15 -14.42 6.00
CA LYS A 241 4.34 -15.75 5.42
C LYS A 241 3.54 -15.95 4.14
N PHE A 242 2.30 -15.48 4.10
CA PHE A 242 1.47 -15.53 2.90
C PHE A 242 2.15 -14.80 1.73
N PHE A 243 2.67 -13.58 1.93
CA PHE A 243 3.41 -12.87 0.89
C PHE A 243 4.69 -13.59 0.48
N ASP A 244 5.43 -14.19 1.44
CA ASP A 244 6.65 -14.95 1.16
C ASP A 244 6.37 -16.15 0.21
N GLU A 245 5.15 -16.70 0.23
CA GLU A 245 4.73 -17.84 -0.58
C GLU A 245 4.22 -17.47 -1.99
N GLN A 246 4.04 -16.16 -2.32
CA GLN A 246 3.49 -15.72 -3.60
C GLN A 246 4.50 -15.72 -4.75
N ASN A 247 5.80 -15.87 -4.48
CA ASN A 247 6.87 -15.80 -5.51
C ASN A 247 6.79 -14.53 -6.38
N PHE A 248 6.55 -13.37 -5.78
CA PHE A 248 6.44 -12.10 -6.47
C PHE A 248 7.73 -11.71 -7.19
N ASP A 249 7.62 -11.17 -8.42
CA ASP A 249 8.77 -10.56 -9.12
C ASP A 249 9.16 -9.24 -8.41
N MET A 250 10.21 -9.34 -7.60
CA MET A 250 10.74 -8.23 -6.79
C MET A 250 11.72 -7.32 -7.56
N TYR A 251 11.99 -7.57 -8.84
CA TYR A 251 12.81 -6.68 -9.66
C TYR A 251 12.13 -5.30 -9.78
N PRO A 252 12.84 -4.16 -9.67
CA PRO A 252 14.29 -4.00 -9.61
C PRO A 252 14.88 -4.00 -8.19
N ILE A 253 14.08 -4.15 -7.12
CA ILE A 253 14.59 -4.19 -5.74
C ILE A 253 15.55 -5.36 -5.54
N VAL A 254 15.20 -6.53 -6.09
CA VAL A 254 16.05 -7.71 -6.13
C VAL A 254 16.52 -7.88 -7.56
N PRO A 255 17.85 -7.84 -7.83
CA PRO A 255 18.39 -8.09 -9.17
C PRO A 255 17.94 -9.46 -9.71
N ARG A 256 17.71 -9.54 -11.02
CA ARG A 256 17.52 -10.82 -11.72
C ARG A 256 18.88 -11.50 -11.86
N GLU A 257 18.91 -12.81 -11.64
CA GLU A 257 20.11 -13.64 -11.87
C GLU A 257 20.44 -13.78 -13.36
#